data_d2449f8b2db9ece49b84f7104032096b
#
_entry.id   d2449f8b2db9ece49b84f7104032096b
#
_cell.length_a   1.000
_cell.length_b   1.000
_cell.length_c   1.000
_cell.angle_alpha   90.00
_cell.angle_beta   90.00
_cell.angle_gamma   90.00
#
_symmetry.space_group_name_H-M   'P 1'
#
loop_
_entity.id
_entity.type
_entity.pdbx_description
1 polymer ?
#
loop_
_entity_poly.entity_id
_entity_poly.type
_entity_poly.pdbx_seq_one_letter_code
_entity_poly.pdbx_strand_id
1 'polypeptide(L)'
;MTTVIVNQARPSIRTSRAHHETSDSYTGVIARLCPRHRVIECKDRIQWIVQKRDAKRSGRPRWTGIGYFRTREALIRVSRATCTRIDPGAMAILVALPDMIGGIA
;
A
#
# COMPACT_ATOMS: atom_id res chain seq x y z
N MET A 1 21.64 -4.70 23.50
CA MET A 1 21.38 -4.11 23.56
C MET A 1 21.09 -3.59 23.31
N THR A 2 21.05 -4.12 23.10
CA THR A 2 20.72 -3.48 22.97
C THR A 2 20.21 -3.06 22.53
N THR A 3 20.13 -3.63 22.26
CA THR A 3 19.68 -3.03 22.03
C THR A 3 19.09 -2.71 21.67
N VAL A 4 19.17 -3.25 21.57
CA VAL A 4 18.63 -2.69 21.43
C VAL A 4 18.05 -2.47 21.10
N ILE A 5 18.05 -3.03 20.99
CA ILE A 5 17.52 -2.58 20.86
C ILE A 5 16.90 -2.42 20.55
N VAL A 6 16.92 -2.89 20.41
CA VAL A 6 16.36 -2.46 20.28
C VAL A 6 15.77 -2.30 20.01
N ASN A 7 15.72 -2.80 19.83
CA ASN A 7 15.20 -2.37 19.82
C ASN A 7 14.75 -2.09 19.59
N GLN A 8 14.79 -2.44 19.35
CA GLN A 8 14.38 -1.93 19.33
C GLN A 8 13.89 -1.53 18.89
N ALA A 9 14.10 -1.89 18.78
CA ALA A 9 13.61 -1.32 18.49
C ALA A 9 13.20 -1.10 18.01
N ARG A 10 13.23 -1.30 17.78
CA ARG A 10 12.78 -0.82 17.54
C ARG A 10 12.44 -0.20 17.12
N PRO A 11 12.61 -0.33 17.05
CA PRO A 11 12.11 0.37 16.65
C PRO A 11 11.68 0.88 16.43
N SER A 12 11.75 0.80 16.35
CA SER A 12 11.20 1.45 16.20
C SER A 12 10.92 2.01 16.03
N ILE A 13 11.19 1.93 15.91
CA ILE A 13 10.88 2.62 15.76
C ILE A 13 10.53 2.88 15.46
N ARG A 14 10.44 2.89 15.28
CA ARG A 14 9.93 3.18 14.76
C ARG A 14 9.31 3.74 14.53
N THR A 15 8.94 4.09 14.68
CA THR A 15 8.17 4.60 14.39
C THR A 15 7.97 5.50 13.57
N SER A 16 8.03 5.78 12.86
CA SER A 16 8.08 6.78 12.00
C SER A 16 6.86 6.87 11.22
N ARG A 17 6.62 8.02 10.62
CA ARG A 17 5.49 8.22 9.92
C ARG A 17 5.52 7.49 8.70
N ALA A 18 6.57 7.14 8.18
CA ALA A 18 6.68 6.34 6.98
C ALA A 18 5.99 5.01 7.13
N HIS A 19 5.64 4.64 8.37
CA HIS A 19 4.94 3.40 8.61
C HIS A 19 3.42 3.55 8.63
N HIS A 20 2.90 4.76 8.46
CA HIS A 20 1.47 4.93 8.49
C HIS A 20 0.89 4.69 7.11
N GLU A 21 0.13 3.63 6.98
CA GLU A 21 -0.48 3.26 5.69
C GLU A 21 -1.38 4.34 5.11
N THR A 22 -1.97 5.17 5.94
CA THR A 22 -2.86 6.22 5.46
C THR A 22 -2.13 7.49 5.09
N SER A 23 -0.83 7.55 5.32
CA SER A 23 -0.04 8.73 5.04
C SER A 23 0.29 8.82 3.56
N ASP A 24 0.32 10.04 3.04
CA ASP A 24 0.72 10.25 1.66
C ASP A 24 2.18 9.83 1.43
N SER A 25 2.99 9.83 2.48
CA SER A 25 4.39 9.46 2.38
C SER A 25 4.69 8.01 2.76
N TYR A 26 3.66 7.18 2.87
CA TYR A 26 3.88 5.78 3.21
C TYR A 26 4.86 5.14 2.23
N THR A 27 5.82 4.39 2.76
CA THR A 27 6.86 3.81 1.93
C THR A 27 6.47 2.51 1.23
N GLY A 28 5.35 1.94 1.59
CA GLY A 28 4.89 0.68 0.99
C GLY A 28 4.00 0.84 -0.24
N VAL A 29 4.01 2.01 -0.86
CA VAL A 29 3.22 2.21 -2.06
C VAL A 29 3.84 1.41 -3.20
N ILE A 30 3.02 0.59 -3.84
CA ILE A 30 3.47 -0.23 -4.95
C ILE A 30 3.17 0.42 -6.28
N ALA A 31 2.00 0.96 -6.45
CA ALA A 31 1.62 1.56 -7.71
C ALA A 31 0.54 2.61 -7.53
N ARG A 32 0.64 3.69 -8.30
CA ARG A 32 -0.38 4.69 -8.31
C ARG A 32 -1.25 4.42 -9.49
N LEU A 33 -2.48 3.99 -9.26
CA LEU A 33 -3.39 3.62 -10.33
C LEU A 33 -3.87 4.84 -11.11
N CYS A 34 -4.17 5.90 -10.38
CA CYS A 34 -4.65 7.15 -10.93
C CYS A 34 -4.48 8.19 -9.84
N PRO A 35 -4.79 9.47 -10.09
CA PRO A 35 -4.56 10.49 -9.07
C PRO A 35 -5.30 10.24 -7.75
N ARG A 36 -6.39 9.48 -7.79
CA ARG A 36 -7.18 9.26 -6.59
C ARG A 36 -7.08 7.88 -5.99
N HIS A 37 -6.36 6.97 -6.61
CA HIS A 37 -6.25 5.60 -6.11
C HIS A 37 -4.84 5.08 -6.21
N ARG A 38 -4.45 4.29 -5.23
CA ARG A 38 -3.13 3.66 -5.24
C ARG A 38 -3.23 2.28 -4.62
N VAL A 39 -2.24 1.44 -4.88
CA VAL A 39 -2.11 0.14 -4.26
C VAL A 39 -0.91 0.19 -3.33
N ILE A 40 -1.09 -0.28 -2.12
CA ILE A 40 0.01 -0.39 -1.18
C ILE A 40 0.17 -1.82 -0.73
N GLU A 41 1.34 -2.12 -0.18
CA GLU A 41 1.57 -3.36 0.52
C GLU A 41 1.38 -2.99 1.98
N CYS A 42 0.60 -3.76 2.74
CA CYS A 42 0.37 -3.40 4.12
C CYS A 42 1.68 -3.52 4.90
N LYS A 43 1.74 -2.89 6.05
CA LYS A 43 3.00 -2.85 6.78
C LYS A 43 3.49 -4.21 7.23
N ASP A 44 2.61 -5.17 7.36
CA ASP A 44 3.01 -6.53 7.72
C ASP A 44 3.25 -7.41 6.50
N ARG A 45 3.08 -6.84 5.31
CA ARG A 45 3.30 -7.53 4.05
C ARG A 45 2.48 -8.79 3.86
N ILE A 46 1.27 -8.78 4.36
CA ILE A 46 0.40 -9.94 4.23
C ILE A 46 -0.77 -9.70 3.29
N GLN A 47 -0.94 -8.48 2.83
CA GLN A 47 -2.00 -8.19 1.87
C GLN A 47 -1.71 -6.91 1.10
N TRP A 48 -2.32 -6.78 -0.06
CA TRP A 48 -2.29 -5.56 -0.84
C TRP A 48 -3.56 -4.80 -0.56
N ILE A 49 -3.49 -3.49 -0.49
CA ILE A 49 -4.63 -2.65 -0.20
C ILE A 49 -4.81 -1.63 -1.31
N VAL A 50 -6.02 -1.55 -1.85
CA VAL A 50 -6.36 -0.47 -2.78
C VAL A 50 -6.86 0.67 -1.91
N GLN A 51 -6.28 1.83 -2.07
CA GLN A 51 -6.65 3.00 -1.28
C GLN A 51 -7.17 4.13 -2.14
N LYS A 52 -8.10 4.88 -1.56
CA LYS A 52 -8.64 6.06 -2.20
C LYS A 52 -8.13 7.28 -1.46
N ARG A 53 -7.79 8.31 -2.23
CA ARG A 53 -7.30 9.56 -1.66
C ARG A 53 -8.48 10.40 -1.22
N ASP A 54 -8.49 10.77 0.05
CA ASP A 54 -9.56 11.60 0.59
C ASP A 54 -9.22 13.07 0.37
N ALA A 55 -10.24 13.88 0.46
CA ALA A 55 -10.05 15.32 0.34
C ALA A 55 -9.09 15.77 1.43
N LYS A 56 -8.33 16.80 1.10
CA LYS A 56 -7.40 17.31 2.06
C LYS A 56 -8.06 17.92 3.24
N ARG A 57 -7.50 17.65 4.39
CA ARG A 57 -7.95 18.33 5.56
C ARG A 57 -6.67 18.79 6.09
N SER A 58 -6.56 19.96 6.58
CA SER A 58 -5.31 20.50 7.11
C SER A 58 -4.19 20.47 6.10
N GLY A 59 -4.52 20.52 4.84
CA GLY A 59 -3.51 20.59 3.80
C GLY A 59 -2.82 19.30 3.44
N ARG A 60 -3.13 18.19 4.13
CA ARG A 60 -2.46 16.94 3.81
C ARG A 60 -3.43 15.91 3.31
N PRO A 61 -3.10 15.23 2.21
CA PRO A 61 -3.97 14.17 1.72
C PRO A 61 -3.89 12.97 2.65
N ARG A 62 -4.99 12.29 2.78
CA ARG A 62 -5.04 11.05 3.52
C ARG A 62 -5.61 9.98 2.61
N TRP A 63 -5.24 8.76 2.90
CA TRP A 63 -5.66 7.64 2.06
C TRP A 63 -6.46 6.66 2.91
N THR A 64 -7.53 6.13 2.34
CA THR A 64 -8.41 5.21 3.03
C THR A 64 -8.44 3.90 2.26
N GLY A 65 -8.31 2.79 2.96
CA GLY A 65 -8.38 1.47 2.33
C GLY A 65 -9.80 1.18 1.90
N ILE A 66 -9.97 0.75 0.66
CA ILE A 66 -11.27 0.40 0.14
C ILE A 66 -11.34 -1.04 -0.35
N GLY A 67 -10.22 -1.75 -0.36
CA GLY A 67 -10.21 -3.16 -0.72
C GLY A 67 -8.92 -3.79 -0.27
N TYR A 68 -9.01 -5.04 0.20
CA TYR A 68 -7.89 -5.76 0.77
C TYR A 68 -7.75 -7.10 0.08
N PHE A 69 -6.59 -7.39 -0.46
CA PHE A 69 -6.41 -8.55 -1.32
C PHE A 69 -5.15 -9.32 -1.03
N ARG A 70 -5.24 -10.63 -1.15
CA ARG A 70 -4.06 -11.48 -1.00
C ARG A 70 -3.62 -12.08 -2.31
N THR A 71 -4.45 -12.00 -3.34
CA THR A 71 -4.09 -12.54 -4.65
C THR A 71 -4.00 -11.43 -5.68
N ARG A 72 -3.10 -11.64 -6.63
CA ARG A 72 -2.92 -10.68 -7.72
C ARG A 72 -4.18 -10.58 -8.57
N GLU A 73 -4.82 -11.71 -8.82
CA GLU A 73 -6.02 -11.71 -9.64
C GLU A 73 -7.12 -10.83 -9.07
N ALA A 74 -7.41 -10.99 -7.77
CA ALA A 74 -8.45 -10.20 -7.14
C ALA A 74 -8.06 -8.72 -7.10
N LEU A 75 -6.79 -8.45 -6.84
CA LEU A 75 -6.30 -7.08 -6.81
C LEU A 75 -6.50 -6.39 -8.16
N ILE A 76 -6.13 -7.05 -9.25
CA ILE A 76 -6.26 -6.46 -10.57
C ILE A 76 -7.73 -6.29 -10.95
N ARG A 77 -8.55 -7.28 -10.66
CA ARG A 77 -9.97 -7.22 -10.99
C ARG A 77 -10.62 -6.01 -10.32
N VAL A 78 -10.37 -5.84 -9.03
CA VAL A 78 -10.98 -4.73 -8.30
C VAL A 78 -10.35 -3.40 -8.68
N SER A 79 -9.05 -3.37 -8.96
CA SER A 79 -8.41 -2.14 -9.41
C SER A 79 -9.05 -1.64 -10.70
N ARG A 80 -9.34 -2.55 -11.62
CA ARG A 80 -9.99 -2.16 -12.86
C ARG A 80 -11.42 -1.68 -12.65
N ALA A 81 -12.12 -2.27 -11.69
CA ALA A 81 -13.48 -1.84 -11.40
C ALA A 81 -13.51 -0.50 -10.70
N THR A 82 -12.44 -0.18 -9.99
CA THR A 82 -12.37 1.06 -9.21
C THR A 82 -11.95 2.25 -10.04
N CYS A 83 -11.00 2.05 -10.95
CA CYS A 83 -10.46 3.12 -11.77
C CYS A 83 -10.89 2.98 -13.21
N THR A 84 -11.48 4.01 -13.76
CA THR A 84 -11.87 4.02 -15.15
C THR A 84 -10.66 3.89 -16.05
N ARG A 85 -9.56 4.53 -15.69
CA ARG A 85 -8.35 4.42 -16.43
C ARG A 85 -7.21 4.24 -15.52
N ILE A 86 -6.54 3.11 -15.57
CA ILE A 86 -5.34 2.83 -14.77
C ILE A 86 -4.13 3.23 -15.58
N ASP A 87 -3.21 3.94 -14.93
CA ASP A 87 -1.93 4.29 -15.54
C ASP A 87 -1.26 3.02 -16.09
N PRO A 88 -0.82 3.01 -17.35
CA PRO A 88 -0.21 1.80 -17.91
C PRO A 88 1.02 1.31 -17.15
N GLY A 89 1.82 2.22 -16.62
CA GLY A 89 2.97 1.81 -15.81
C GLY A 89 2.54 1.12 -14.54
N ALA A 90 1.45 1.60 -13.94
CA ALA A 90 0.92 0.97 -12.74
C ALA A 90 0.40 -0.43 -13.06
N MET A 91 -0.31 -0.56 -14.17
CA MET A 91 -0.83 -1.88 -14.55
C MET A 91 0.31 -2.86 -14.78
N ALA A 92 1.39 -2.40 -15.40
CA ALA A 92 2.55 -3.25 -15.63
C ALA A 92 3.12 -3.75 -14.30
N ILE A 93 3.14 -2.90 -13.28
CA ILE A 93 3.61 -3.30 -11.97
C ILE A 93 2.69 -4.36 -11.37
N LEU A 94 1.37 -4.16 -11.48
CA LEU A 94 0.42 -5.11 -10.90
C LEU A 94 0.54 -6.48 -11.57
N VAL A 95 0.68 -6.48 -12.89
CA VAL A 95 0.78 -7.74 -13.63
C VAL A 95 2.05 -8.51 -13.25
N ALA A 96 3.09 -7.80 -12.85
CA ALA A 96 4.36 -8.42 -12.49
C ALA A 96 4.42 -8.90 -11.03
N LEU A 97 3.39 -8.64 -10.24
CA LEU A 97 3.38 -9.10 -8.86
C LEU A 97 3.29 -10.63 -8.79
N PRO A 98 3.68 -11.22 -7.67
CA PRO A 98 3.49 -12.66 -7.51
C PRO A 98 2.01 -13.00 -7.41
N ASP A 99 1.66 -14.25 -7.61
CA ASP A 99 0.26 -14.67 -7.55
C ASP A 99 -0.37 -14.36 -6.21
N MET A 100 0.40 -14.48 -5.14
CA MET A 100 -0.08 -14.20 -3.80
C MET A 100 0.96 -13.41 -3.04
N ILE A 101 0.48 -12.52 -2.17
CA ILE A 101 1.38 -11.80 -1.31
C ILE A 101 1.54 -12.60 -0.02
N GLY A 102 2.61 -12.39 0.64
CA GLY A 102 2.87 -13.07 1.88
C GLY A 102 3.33 -14.46 1.70
N GLY A 103 3.32 -14.73 0.61
CA GLY A 103 3.97 -15.69 0.12
C GLY A 103 4.19 -16.97 0.47
N ILE A 104 3.94 -17.48 1.09
CA ILE A 104 4.38 -18.55 1.30
C ILE A 104 3.81 -19.45 0.95
N ALA A 105 4.07 -19.92 0.44
CA ALA A 105 3.50 -20.90 -0.10
C ALA A 105 3.18 -21.80 0.53
#